data_809a256f195bf42604cc6ef2b340689f
#
_entry.id   809a256f195bf42604cc6ef2b340689f
#
_cell.length_a   1.000
_cell.length_b   1.000
_cell.length_c   1.000
_cell.angle_alpha   90.00
_cell.angle_beta   90.00
_cell.angle_gamma   90.00
#
_symmetry.space_group_name_H-M   'P 1'
#
loop_
_entity.id
_entity.type
_entity.pdbx_description
1 polymer ?
#
loop_
_entity_poly.entity_id
_entity_poly.type
_entity_poly.pdbx_seq_one_letter_code
_entity_poly.pdbx_strand_id
1 'polypeptide(L)'
;MARRRRTRQKKQRNQAILNFVLAGLAVAIIGFSFFALQPEPYDEMTLCELSDELPAHTAIIIDKTDEYSEQQADLIAAVIRRSRDRLDVGERFTLFELDQYGQFDPRGEFSLCNPGRGDQVNALFRNPERIEERFNEKFDRPLQTVLEDLVVPKEAPNSPVLEAMARLGQTEAFSDRAPQRRIVIISDMLQNSDAFTAYGGGGAMPANMPDAITVADTTMRRFGNSLDGVSLEVRLIPRQRYVDMQRGALKAYWDQIFRELGVDVTWRDL
;
A
#
# COMPACT_ATOMS: atom_id res chain seq x y z
N MET A 1 78.39 5.13 17.50
CA MET A 1 77.27 4.27 17.90
C MET A 1 75.96 5.09 18.23
N ALA A 2 76.08 6.30 18.76
CA ALA A 2 74.90 7.13 19.18
C ALA A 2 73.96 7.57 18.04
N ARG A 3 74.42 7.81 16.80
CA ARG A 3 73.64 8.27 15.66
C ARG A 3 72.61 7.21 15.12
N ARG A 4 73.02 5.90 15.19
CA ARG A 4 72.14 4.77 14.80
C ARG A 4 71.00 4.52 15.81
N ARG A 5 71.21 4.79 17.09
CA ARG A 5 70.17 4.66 18.12
C ARG A 5 69.04 5.75 17.96
N ARG A 6 69.43 7.02 17.67
CA ARG A 6 68.51 8.12 17.49
C ARG A 6 67.58 7.92 16.26
N THR A 7 68.12 7.39 15.17
CA THR A 7 67.33 7.08 13.98
C THR A 7 66.31 5.94 14.19
N ARG A 8 66.69 4.89 14.94
CA ARG A 8 65.74 3.80 15.32
C ARG A 8 64.60 4.31 16.23
N GLN A 9 64.94 5.13 17.24
CA GLN A 9 63.94 5.71 18.12
C GLN A 9 62.97 6.63 17.40
N LYS A 10 63.45 7.45 16.44
CA LYS A 10 62.63 8.32 15.63
C LYS A 10 61.67 7.52 14.71
N LYS A 11 62.15 6.42 14.13
CA LYS A 11 61.33 5.52 13.30
C LYS A 11 60.27 4.79 14.13
N GLN A 12 60.61 4.30 15.33
CA GLN A 12 59.65 3.67 16.24
C GLN A 12 58.58 4.65 16.73
N ARG A 13 58.96 5.90 17.05
CA ARG A 13 58.01 6.95 17.44
C ARG A 13 57.04 7.31 16.30
N ASN A 14 57.55 7.45 15.08
CA ASN A 14 56.70 7.73 13.94
C ASN A 14 55.76 6.58 13.60
N GLN A 15 56.19 5.32 13.75
CA GLN A 15 55.32 4.15 13.61
C GLN A 15 54.25 4.10 14.71
N ALA A 16 54.61 4.41 15.95
CA ALA A 16 53.65 4.49 17.05
C ALA A 16 52.58 5.59 16.78
N ILE A 17 53.03 6.79 16.37
CA ILE A 17 52.12 7.86 16.02
C ILE A 17 51.19 7.47 14.86
N LEU A 18 51.72 6.85 13.81
CA LEU A 18 50.95 6.35 12.68
C LEU A 18 49.89 5.32 13.12
N ASN A 19 50.27 4.38 13.98
CA ASN A 19 49.33 3.37 14.50
C ASN A 19 48.25 4.00 15.37
N PHE A 20 48.56 5.01 16.19
CA PHE A 20 47.56 5.74 16.97
C PHE A 20 46.62 6.55 16.09
N VAL A 21 47.10 7.18 15.02
CA VAL A 21 46.27 7.90 14.04
C VAL A 21 45.34 6.94 13.29
N LEU A 22 45.87 5.79 12.84
CA LEU A 22 45.05 4.75 12.19
C LEU A 22 44.01 4.17 13.14
N ALA A 23 44.35 3.91 14.39
CA ALA A 23 43.38 3.44 15.39
C ALA A 23 42.30 4.49 15.67
N GLY A 24 42.70 5.76 15.82
CA GLY A 24 41.74 6.88 15.97
C GLY A 24 40.81 7.03 14.77
N LEU A 25 41.34 6.90 13.55
CA LEU A 25 40.54 6.92 12.33
C LEU A 25 39.55 5.75 12.25
N ALA A 26 39.99 4.54 12.62
CA ALA A 26 39.12 3.36 12.67
C ALA A 26 37.96 3.53 13.68
N VAL A 27 38.25 4.05 14.87
CA VAL A 27 37.22 4.34 15.89
C VAL A 27 36.27 5.43 15.40
N ALA A 28 36.75 6.48 14.73
CA ALA A 28 35.94 7.53 14.16
C ALA A 28 35.00 6.99 13.04
N ILE A 29 35.53 6.12 12.17
CA ILE A 29 34.72 5.47 11.11
C ILE A 29 33.65 4.58 11.73
N ILE A 30 34.00 3.76 12.73
CA ILE A 30 33.04 2.90 13.43
C ILE A 30 31.97 3.73 14.12
N GLY A 31 32.36 4.79 14.84
CA GLY A 31 31.43 5.69 15.52
C GLY A 31 30.48 6.42 14.53
N PHE A 32 31.03 6.92 13.44
CA PHE A 32 30.25 7.54 12.37
C PHE A 32 29.30 6.55 11.71
N SER A 33 29.78 5.33 11.39
CA SER A 33 28.94 4.28 10.82
C SER A 33 27.82 3.87 11.76
N PHE A 34 28.09 3.75 13.05
CA PHE A 34 27.07 3.45 14.05
C PHE A 34 25.99 4.55 14.11
N PHE A 35 26.39 5.81 14.06
CA PHE A 35 25.45 6.94 14.08
C PHE A 35 24.67 7.06 12.76
N ALA A 36 25.32 6.90 11.62
CA ALA A 36 24.71 7.01 10.30
C ALA A 36 23.80 5.83 9.92
N LEU A 37 23.97 4.67 10.59
CA LEU A 37 23.20 3.45 10.35
C LEU A 37 22.12 3.19 11.41
N GLN A 38 21.86 4.17 12.30
CA GLN A 38 20.74 4.05 13.22
C GLN A 38 19.44 4.02 12.42
N PRO A 39 18.53 3.08 12.71
CA PRO A 39 17.21 3.07 12.09
C PRO A 39 16.46 4.36 12.48
N GLU A 40 15.75 4.93 11.50
CA GLU A 40 14.85 6.06 11.76
C GLU A 40 13.84 5.69 12.87
N PRO A 41 13.51 6.65 13.76
CA PRO A 41 12.49 6.43 14.75
C PRO A 41 11.15 6.20 14.06
N TYR A 42 10.35 5.30 14.60
CA TYR A 42 9.03 4.96 14.08
C TYR A 42 7.96 5.10 15.18
N ASP A 43 6.73 5.35 14.75
CA ASP A 43 5.56 5.34 15.61
C ASP A 43 5.18 3.88 15.98
N GLU A 44 5.06 3.58 17.26
CA GLU A 44 4.78 2.20 17.72
C GLU A 44 3.36 1.73 17.40
N MET A 45 2.42 2.64 17.16
CA MET A 45 1.02 2.32 16.85
C MET A 45 0.82 2.05 15.36
N THR A 46 1.48 2.82 14.50
CA THR A 46 1.34 2.72 13.05
C THR A 46 2.48 1.99 12.38
N LEU A 47 3.59 1.76 13.08
CA LEU A 47 4.86 1.23 12.58
C LEU A 47 5.49 2.08 11.47
N CYS A 48 4.96 3.28 11.19
CA CYS A 48 5.48 4.19 10.18
C CYS A 48 6.66 5.00 10.74
N GLU A 49 7.62 5.32 9.89
CA GLU A 49 8.73 6.19 10.24
C GLU A 49 8.23 7.59 10.63
N LEU A 50 8.83 8.18 11.67
CA LEU A 50 8.55 9.53 12.10
C LEU A 50 9.30 10.51 11.19
N SER A 51 8.76 10.73 10.01
CA SER A 51 9.29 11.67 9.02
C SER A 51 8.20 12.64 8.53
N ASP A 52 8.63 13.78 7.95
CA ASP A 52 7.71 14.72 7.31
C ASP A 52 7.24 14.24 5.93
N GLU A 53 7.88 13.21 5.39
CA GLU A 53 7.52 12.60 4.12
C GLU A 53 6.52 11.48 4.33
N LEU A 54 5.48 11.44 3.49
CA LEU A 54 4.53 10.33 3.51
C LEU A 54 5.18 9.08 2.92
N PRO A 55 4.92 7.89 3.48
CA PRO A 55 5.37 6.65 2.87
C PRO A 55 4.60 6.34 1.58
N ALA A 56 5.18 5.49 0.72
CA ALA A 56 4.40 4.81 -0.31
C ALA A 56 3.19 4.12 0.32
N HIS A 57 2.06 4.09 -0.38
CA HIS A 57 0.82 3.60 0.22
C HIS A 57 0.08 2.64 -0.72
N THR A 58 -0.09 1.41 -0.28
CA THR A 58 -1.00 0.43 -0.89
C THR A 58 -2.28 0.32 -0.06
N ALA A 59 -3.40 0.69 -0.67
CA ALA A 59 -4.74 0.58 -0.09
C ALA A 59 -5.52 -0.53 -0.78
N ILE A 60 -6.15 -1.40 0.00
CA ILE A 60 -7.08 -2.42 -0.50
C ILE A 60 -8.49 -1.99 -0.13
N ILE A 61 -9.37 -1.92 -1.11
CA ILE A 61 -10.81 -1.69 -0.93
C ILE A 61 -11.53 -3.01 -1.22
N ILE A 62 -12.30 -3.50 -0.25
CA ILE A 62 -13.08 -4.71 -0.38
C ILE A 62 -14.55 -4.33 -0.47
N ASP A 63 -15.13 -4.62 -1.62
CA ASP A 63 -16.56 -4.44 -1.86
C ASP A 63 -17.31 -5.66 -1.31
N LYS A 64 -18.07 -5.45 -0.24
CA LYS A 64 -18.84 -6.47 0.45
C LYS A 64 -20.34 -6.31 0.23
N THR A 65 -20.73 -5.42 -0.68
CA THR A 65 -22.13 -5.05 -0.90
C THR A 65 -22.98 -6.16 -1.52
N ASP A 66 -22.31 -7.17 -2.10
CA ASP A 66 -22.94 -8.37 -2.65
C ASP A 66 -22.34 -9.65 -2.03
N GLU A 67 -23.13 -10.73 -2.02
CA GLU A 67 -22.68 -12.02 -1.54
C GLU A 67 -21.50 -12.59 -2.36
N TYR A 68 -20.61 -13.31 -1.70
CA TYR A 68 -19.60 -14.15 -2.33
C TYR A 68 -19.47 -15.50 -1.62
N SER A 69 -19.04 -16.52 -2.38
CA SER A 69 -18.87 -17.87 -1.87
C SER A 69 -17.65 -17.98 -0.95
N GLU A 70 -17.58 -19.06 -0.16
CA GLU A 70 -16.38 -19.40 0.64
C GLU A 70 -15.11 -19.43 -0.22
N GLN A 71 -15.20 -20.00 -1.44
CA GLN A 71 -14.07 -20.03 -2.37
C GLN A 71 -13.62 -18.60 -2.78
N GLN A 72 -14.56 -17.70 -3.02
CA GLN A 72 -14.23 -16.30 -3.31
C GLN A 72 -13.62 -15.60 -2.08
N ALA A 73 -14.11 -15.89 -0.87
CA ALA A 73 -13.53 -15.39 0.37
C ALA A 73 -12.06 -15.83 0.53
N ASP A 74 -11.75 -17.10 0.26
CA ASP A 74 -10.38 -17.62 0.27
C ASP A 74 -9.49 -16.91 -0.77
N LEU A 75 -10.01 -16.65 -1.98
CA LEU A 75 -9.30 -15.94 -3.02
C LEU A 75 -9.05 -14.47 -2.64
N ILE A 76 -10.03 -13.81 -2.02
CA ILE A 76 -9.89 -12.45 -1.47
C ILE A 76 -8.75 -12.42 -0.44
N ALA A 77 -8.78 -13.32 0.54
CA ALA A 77 -7.73 -13.41 1.54
C ALA A 77 -6.35 -13.69 0.91
N ALA A 78 -6.29 -14.52 -0.14
CA ALA A 78 -5.06 -14.78 -0.87
C ALA A 78 -4.56 -13.55 -1.66
N VAL A 79 -5.44 -12.72 -2.22
CA VAL A 79 -5.06 -11.43 -2.86
C VAL A 79 -4.45 -10.49 -1.84
N ILE A 80 -5.06 -10.36 -0.66
CA ILE A 80 -4.57 -9.47 0.40
C ILE A 80 -3.20 -9.93 0.90
N ARG A 81 -3.02 -11.23 1.16
CA ARG A 81 -1.71 -11.78 1.58
C ARG A 81 -0.64 -11.55 0.51
N ARG A 82 -0.95 -11.76 -0.78
CA ARG A 82 0.00 -11.49 -1.87
C ARG A 82 0.33 -10.00 -2.00
N SER A 83 -0.62 -9.11 -1.72
CA SER A 83 -0.36 -7.66 -1.71
C SER A 83 0.55 -7.30 -0.55
N ARG A 84 0.32 -7.84 0.65
CA ARG A 84 1.20 -7.71 1.81
C ARG A 84 2.63 -8.17 1.52
N ASP A 85 2.79 -9.32 0.85
CA ASP A 85 4.10 -9.91 0.55
C ASP A 85 4.94 -9.09 -0.46
N ARG A 86 4.29 -8.15 -1.16
CA ARG A 86 4.93 -7.25 -2.15
C ARG A 86 5.25 -5.87 -1.62
N LEU A 87 4.89 -5.58 -0.37
CA LEU A 87 5.14 -4.27 0.23
C LEU A 87 6.63 -4.03 0.42
N ASP A 88 7.07 -2.84 0.04
CA ASP A 88 8.38 -2.37 0.41
C ASP A 88 8.46 -2.09 1.93
N VAL A 89 9.67 -2.11 2.48
CA VAL A 89 9.89 -1.75 3.89
C VAL A 89 9.53 -0.29 4.07
N GLY A 90 8.72 0.02 5.10
CA GLY A 90 8.20 1.35 5.36
C GLY A 90 6.93 1.69 4.57
N GLU A 91 6.53 0.91 3.56
CA GLU A 91 5.30 1.14 2.81
C GLU A 91 4.07 0.96 3.70
N ARG A 92 3.13 1.91 3.62
CA ARG A 92 1.86 1.84 4.33
C ARG A 92 0.90 0.89 3.63
N PHE A 93 0.30 0.01 4.40
CA PHE A 93 -0.72 -0.94 3.95
C PHE A 93 -2.02 -0.70 4.70
N THR A 94 -3.08 -0.41 3.97
CA THR A 94 -4.39 -0.12 4.57
C THR A 94 -5.47 -0.98 3.92
N LEU A 95 -6.36 -1.53 4.75
CA LEU A 95 -7.55 -2.26 4.31
C LEU A 95 -8.78 -1.42 4.62
N PHE A 96 -9.68 -1.29 3.65
CA PHE A 96 -10.96 -0.63 3.77
C PHE A 96 -12.09 -1.56 3.35
N GLU A 97 -13.17 -1.52 4.09
CA GLU A 97 -14.45 -2.09 3.68
C GLU A 97 -15.26 -0.99 2.97
N LEU A 98 -15.79 -1.30 1.79
CA LEU A 98 -16.71 -0.41 1.09
C LEU A 98 -18.09 -0.48 1.74
N ASP A 99 -18.58 0.65 2.25
CA ASP A 99 -19.92 0.78 2.76
C ASP A 99 -20.91 1.28 1.67
N GLN A 100 -22.21 1.17 1.95
CA GLN A 100 -23.27 1.61 1.04
C GLN A 100 -23.29 3.12 0.73
N TYR A 101 -22.50 3.94 1.42
CA TYR A 101 -22.39 5.39 1.23
C TYR A 101 -21.07 5.80 0.58
N GLY A 102 -20.18 4.84 0.28
CA GLY A 102 -18.82 5.12 -0.17
C GLY A 102 -17.98 5.82 0.90
N GLN A 103 -18.34 5.60 2.18
CA GLN A 103 -17.59 6.10 3.32
C GLN A 103 -16.79 4.95 3.94
N PHE A 104 -15.70 5.28 4.56
CA PHE A 104 -14.89 4.34 5.33
C PHE A 104 -14.19 5.12 6.47
N ASP A 105 -13.84 4.43 7.53
CA ASP A 105 -12.98 5.02 8.55
C ASP A 105 -11.65 5.40 7.88
N PRO A 106 -11.21 6.68 7.96
CA PRO A 106 -9.93 7.10 7.37
C PRO A 106 -8.72 6.32 7.88
N ARG A 107 -8.85 5.66 9.03
CA ARG A 107 -7.82 4.75 9.58
C ARG A 107 -7.86 3.37 8.94
N GLY A 108 -8.97 3.01 8.27
CA GLY A 108 -9.22 1.67 7.77
C GLY A 108 -9.47 0.64 8.87
N GLU A 109 -9.83 -0.56 8.47
CA GLU A 109 -9.92 -1.72 9.38
C GLU A 109 -8.52 -2.18 9.82
N PHE A 110 -7.52 -1.92 8.98
CA PHE A 110 -6.11 -2.14 9.23
C PHE A 110 -5.30 -1.05 8.54
N SER A 111 -4.34 -0.42 9.22
CA SER A 111 -3.48 0.62 8.62
C SER A 111 -2.14 0.70 9.34
N LEU A 112 -1.15 -0.03 8.84
CA LEU A 112 0.21 -0.10 9.39
C LEU A 112 1.26 0.02 8.28
N CYS A 113 2.44 0.52 8.63
CA CYS A 113 3.61 0.45 7.74
C CYS A 113 4.33 -0.87 7.91
N ASN A 114 4.82 -1.43 6.79
CA ASN A 114 5.60 -2.66 6.79
C ASN A 114 6.92 -2.47 7.55
N PRO A 115 7.14 -3.12 8.71
CA PRO A 115 8.37 -2.96 9.48
C PRO A 115 9.59 -3.67 8.87
N GLY A 116 9.39 -4.35 7.73
CA GLY A 116 10.37 -5.24 7.11
C GLY A 116 10.35 -6.64 7.69
N ARG A 117 10.91 -7.58 6.92
CA ARG A 117 11.08 -9.00 7.30
C ARG A 117 12.54 -9.31 7.56
N GLY A 118 12.81 -10.43 8.22
CA GLY A 118 14.18 -10.84 8.57
C GLY A 118 15.09 -11.05 7.37
N ASP A 119 14.54 -11.48 6.24
CA ASP A 119 15.27 -11.69 4.97
C ASP A 119 15.52 -10.38 4.18
N GLN A 120 14.83 -9.30 4.52
CA GLN A 120 14.98 -7.98 3.90
C GLN A 120 16.04 -7.10 4.57
N VAL A 121 16.69 -7.59 5.65
CA VAL A 121 17.65 -6.81 6.42
C VAL A 121 19.05 -7.41 6.40
N ASN A 122 20.05 -6.54 6.50
CA ASN A 122 21.44 -6.98 6.58
C ASN A 122 21.77 -7.46 8.00
N ALA A 123 22.04 -8.77 8.15
CA ALA A 123 22.35 -9.42 9.42
C ALA A 123 23.60 -8.87 10.15
N LEU A 124 24.47 -8.11 9.45
CA LEU A 124 25.64 -7.46 10.07
C LEU A 124 25.26 -6.25 10.93
N PHE A 125 24.12 -5.62 10.64
CA PHE A 125 23.70 -4.36 11.29
C PHE A 125 22.38 -4.49 12.05
N ARG A 126 21.56 -5.49 11.73
CA ARG A 126 20.25 -5.72 12.35
C ARG A 126 20.11 -7.21 12.67
N ASN A 127 19.37 -7.53 13.74
CA ASN A 127 19.03 -8.92 14.08
C ASN A 127 17.81 -9.38 13.24
N PRO A 128 17.98 -10.29 12.24
CA PRO A 128 16.89 -10.75 11.38
C PRO A 128 15.75 -11.42 12.15
N GLU A 129 16.08 -12.23 13.19
CA GLU A 129 15.08 -12.94 13.99
C GLU A 129 14.16 -11.96 14.72
N ARG A 130 14.73 -10.91 15.31
CA ARG A 130 13.95 -9.89 16.03
C ARG A 130 13.07 -9.05 15.10
N ILE A 131 13.51 -8.82 13.86
CA ILE A 131 12.72 -8.10 12.86
C ILE A 131 11.58 -8.97 12.37
N GLU A 132 11.83 -10.24 12.10
CA GLU A 132 10.80 -11.21 11.73
C GLU A 132 9.76 -11.39 12.85
N GLU A 133 10.18 -11.46 14.11
CA GLU A 133 9.29 -11.50 15.26
C GLU A 133 8.39 -10.25 15.33
N ARG A 134 8.97 -9.06 15.13
CA ARG A 134 8.20 -7.81 15.07
C ARG A 134 7.19 -7.82 13.93
N PHE A 135 7.59 -8.24 12.73
CA PHE A 135 6.70 -8.37 11.59
C PHE A 135 5.52 -9.30 11.94
N ASN A 136 5.81 -10.47 12.46
CA ASN A 136 4.78 -11.46 12.79
C ASN A 136 3.84 -10.97 13.89
N GLU A 137 4.35 -10.35 14.95
CA GLU A 137 3.53 -9.94 16.10
C GLU A 137 2.78 -8.63 15.89
N LYS A 138 3.43 -7.65 15.26
CA LYS A 138 2.89 -6.28 15.18
C LYS A 138 2.19 -5.97 13.86
N PHE A 139 2.50 -6.72 12.79
CA PHE A 139 1.95 -6.47 11.46
C PHE A 139 1.10 -7.66 10.96
N ASP A 140 1.68 -8.87 10.87
CA ASP A 140 0.98 -10.00 10.25
C ASP A 140 -0.17 -10.55 11.10
N ARG A 141 0.03 -10.76 12.41
CA ARG A 141 -1.02 -11.26 13.29
C ARG A 141 -2.24 -10.31 13.37
N PRO A 142 -2.09 -8.98 13.54
CA PRO A 142 -3.20 -8.05 13.42
C PRO A 142 -3.91 -8.12 12.07
N LEU A 143 -3.15 -8.23 10.96
CA LEU A 143 -3.71 -8.39 9.63
C LEU A 143 -4.58 -9.65 9.52
N GLN A 144 -4.09 -10.81 10.01
CA GLN A 144 -4.86 -12.06 9.96
C GLN A 144 -6.16 -11.96 10.77
N THR A 145 -6.14 -11.29 11.94
CA THR A 145 -7.35 -11.09 12.74
C THR A 145 -8.39 -10.25 11.98
N VAL A 146 -7.99 -9.18 11.34
CA VAL A 146 -8.89 -8.34 10.55
C VAL A 146 -9.43 -9.09 9.33
N LEU A 147 -8.62 -9.95 8.71
CA LEU A 147 -9.04 -10.74 7.54
C LEU A 147 -10.20 -11.69 7.84
N GLU A 148 -10.27 -12.27 9.04
CA GLU A 148 -11.36 -13.16 9.45
C GLU A 148 -12.71 -12.46 9.39
N ASP A 149 -12.78 -11.18 9.75
CA ASP A 149 -14.01 -10.38 9.71
C ASP A 149 -14.28 -9.77 8.31
N LEU A 150 -13.21 -9.37 7.61
CA LEU A 150 -13.33 -8.70 6.31
C LEU A 150 -13.84 -9.60 5.19
N VAL A 151 -13.62 -10.91 5.26
CA VAL A 151 -14.10 -11.86 4.24
C VAL A 151 -15.55 -12.31 4.43
N VAL A 152 -16.28 -11.70 5.37
CA VAL A 152 -17.73 -11.94 5.55
C VAL A 152 -18.53 -10.91 4.76
N PRO A 153 -19.36 -11.31 3.76
CA PRO A 153 -20.14 -10.36 2.96
C PRO A 153 -21.22 -9.66 3.82
N LYS A 154 -21.55 -8.43 3.42
CA LYS A 154 -22.64 -7.65 3.99
C LYS A 154 -23.48 -7.10 2.85
N GLU A 155 -24.67 -7.62 2.64
CA GLU A 155 -25.58 -7.09 1.61
C GLU A 155 -25.88 -5.62 1.86
N ALA A 156 -25.78 -4.81 0.81
CA ALA A 156 -26.08 -3.39 0.85
C ALA A 156 -26.80 -2.96 -0.42
N PRO A 157 -27.74 -1.99 -0.34
CA PRO A 157 -28.52 -1.54 -1.49
C PRO A 157 -27.70 -0.74 -2.50
N ASN A 158 -26.57 -0.17 -2.10
CA ASN A 158 -25.72 0.66 -2.94
C ASN A 158 -24.26 0.13 -2.91
N SER A 159 -23.57 0.33 -4.02
CA SER A 159 -22.14 0.06 -4.17
C SER A 159 -21.44 1.25 -4.85
N PRO A 160 -21.07 2.30 -4.09
CA PRO A 160 -20.47 3.52 -4.60
C PRO A 160 -18.96 3.40 -4.77
N VAL A 161 -18.51 2.51 -5.64
CA VAL A 161 -17.10 2.16 -5.89
C VAL A 161 -16.26 3.37 -6.27
N LEU A 162 -16.75 4.18 -7.22
CA LEU A 162 -16.02 5.36 -7.72
C LEU A 162 -15.84 6.40 -6.62
N GLU A 163 -16.90 6.68 -5.89
CA GLU A 163 -16.90 7.66 -4.80
C GLU A 163 -15.96 7.24 -3.67
N ALA A 164 -15.92 5.95 -3.35
CA ALA A 164 -15.01 5.42 -2.32
C ALA A 164 -13.56 5.61 -2.73
N MET A 165 -13.17 5.25 -3.95
CA MET A 165 -11.82 5.47 -4.44
C MET A 165 -11.45 6.97 -4.44
N ALA A 166 -12.34 7.83 -4.92
CA ALA A 166 -12.10 9.27 -4.97
C ALA A 166 -11.96 9.89 -3.56
N ARG A 167 -12.74 9.44 -2.57
CA ARG A 167 -12.61 9.85 -1.17
C ARG A 167 -11.30 9.40 -0.55
N LEU A 168 -10.86 8.16 -0.85
CA LEU A 168 -9.57 7.67 -0.42
C LEU A 168 -8.45 8.61 -0.88
N GLY A 169 -8.49 9.03 -2.16
CA GLY A 169 -7.51 9.96 -2.72
C GLY A 169 -7.49 11.34 -2.03
N GLN A 170 -8.55 11.72 -1.32
CA GLN A 170 -8.60 12.96 -0.53
C GLN A 170 -8.04 12.82 0.89
N THR A 171 -7.78 11.60 1.37
CA THR A 171 -7.22 11.40 2.71
C THR A 171 -5.77 11.86 2.75
N GLU A 172 -5.35 12.44 3.86
CA GLU A 172 -3.97 12.92 4.01
C GLU A 172 -2.94 11.81 3.77
N ALA A 173 -3.20 10.62 4.31
CA ALA A 173 -2.30 9.47 4.20
C ALA A 173 -2.17 8.92 2.77
N PHE A 174 -3.17 9.16 1.90
CA PHE A 174 -3.20 8.69 0.50
C PHE A 174 -3.18 9.85 -0.50
N SER A 175 -2.80 11.04 -0.07
CA SER A 175 -2.72 12.23 -0.93
C SER A 175 -1.59 12.10 -1.97
N ASP A 176 -1.57 13.03 -2.93
CA ASP A 176 -0.53 13.17 -3.97
C ASP A 176 0.88 13.47 -3.42
N ARG A 177 0.99 13.74 -2.11
CA ARG A 177 2.28 13.86 -1.40
C ARG A 177 2.96 12.50 -1.18
N ALA A 178 2.20 11.38 -1.23
CA ALA A 178 2.79 10.06 -1.14
C ALA A 178 3.52 9.71 -2.45
N PRO A 179 4.75 9.18 -2.39
CA PRO A 179 5.59 8.96 -3.58
C PRO A 179 5.02 7.92 -4.54
N GLN A 180 4.28 6.97 -4.02
CA GLN A 180 3.54 5.96 -4.79
C GLN A 180 2.20 5.70 -4.12
N ARG A 181 1.15 5.69 -4.94
CA ARG A 181 -0.22 5.40 -4.51
C ARG A 181 -0.78 4.24 -5.31
N ARG A 182 -1.06 3.14 -4.63
CA ARG A 182 -1.67 1.96 -5.24
C ARG A 182 -3.00 1.65 -4.59
N ILE A 183 -4.02 1.41 -5.40
CA ILE A 183 -5.29 0.85 -4.96
C ILE A 183 -5.42 -0.55 -5.53
N VAL A 184 -5.78 -1.51 -4.70
CA VAL A 184 -6.26 -2.83 -5.12
C VAL A 184 -7.73 -2.88 -4.74
N ILE A 185 -8.62 -2.84 -5.72
CA ILE A 185 -10.05 -2.99 -5.46
C ILE A 185 -10.51 -4.41 -5.75
N ILE A 186 -11.21 -5.02 -4.80
CA ILE A 186 -11.80 -6.35 -4.92
C ILE A 186 -13.31 -6.17 -4.95
N SER A 187 -13.88 -6.20 -6.16
CA SER A 187 -15.28 -5.84 -6.42
C SER A 187 -15.78 -6.50 -7.70
N ASP A 188 -17.08 -6.62 -7.85
CA ASP A 188 -17.70 -6.94 -9.13
C ASP A 188 -17.82 -5.72 -10.06
N MET A 189 -17.46 -4.52 -9.57
CA MET A 189 -17.50 -3.26 -10.31
C MET A 189 -18.90 -2.86 -10.80
N LEU A 190 -19.96 -3.46 -10.23
CA LEU A 190 -21.34 -3.11 -10.52
C LEU A 190 -21.75 -1.90 -9.68
N GLN A 191 -21.22 -0.73 -10.06
CA GLN A 191 -21.54 0.55 -9.42
C GLN A 191 -23.06 0.73 -9.26
N ASN A 192 -23.49 1.14 -8.08
CA ASN A 192 -24.87 1.57 -7.81
C ASN A 192 -24.86 2.75 -6.85
N SER A 193 -24.91 3.95 -7.41
CA SER A 193 -24.88 5.21 -6.65
C SER A 193 -25.54 6.34 -7.45
N ASP A 194 -25.48 7.55 -6.89
CA ASP A 194 -25.95 8.77 -7.57
C ASP A 194 -25.12 9.10 -8.83
N ALA A 195 -23.87 8.61 -8.94
CA ALA A 195 -23.05 8.86 -10.12
C ALA A 195 -23.60 8.09 -11.34
N PHE A 196 -23.86 6.81 -11.17
CA PHE A 196 -24.56 5.95 -12.14
C PHE A 196 -24.93 4.61 -11.52
N THR A 197 -25.80 3.86 -12.20
CA THR A 197 -26.06 2.45 -11.89
C THR A 197 -25.67 1.57 -13.07
N ALA A 198 -24.91 0.50 -12.80
CA ALA A 198 -24.54 -0.51 -13.78
C ALA A 198 -25.59 -1.64 -13.89
N TYR A 199 -26.60 -1.65 -13.02
CA TYR A 199 -27.62 -2.68 -12.99
C TYR A 199 -28.69 -2.44 -14.08
N GLY A 200 -28.59 -3.19 -15.19
CA GLY A 200 -29.52 -3.18 -16.30
C GLY A 200 -30.41 -4.43 -16.38
N GLY A 201 -31.46 -4.34 -17.16
CA GLY A 201 -32.31 -5.50 -17.47
C GLY A 201 -31.57 -6.57 -18.29
N GLY A 202 -31.75 -7.85 -17.93
CA GLY A 202 -31.18 -8.98 -18.70
C GLY A 202 -29.67 -9.13 -18.67
N GLY A 203 -28.98 -8.48 -17.73
CA GLY A 203 -27.52 -8.55 -17.64
C GLY A 203 -26.76 -7.63 -18.63
N ALA A 204 -27.46 -6.72 -19.28
CA ALA A 204 -26.88 -5.69 -20.15
C ALA A 204 -26.70 -4.36 -19.41
N MET A 205 -25.85 -3.47 -19.96
CA MET A 205 -25.75 -2.10 -19.45
C MET A 205 -27.08 -1.34 -19.63
N PRO A 206 -27.44 -0.49 -18.66
CA PRO A 206 -28.63 0.39 -18.83
C PRO A 206 -28.45 1.32 -20.03
N ALA A 207 -29.52 1.50 -20.79
CA ALA A 207 -29.50 2.37 -21.98
C ALA A 207 -29.34 3.87 -21.65
N ASN A 208 -29.62 4.27 -20.42
CA ASN A 208 -29.57 5.65 -19.93
C ASN A 208 -28.34 5.93 -19.05
N MET A 209 -27.28 5.16 -19.17
CA MET A 209 -26.02 5.47 -18.45
C MET A 209 -25.51 6.84 -18.93
N PRO A 210 -25.02 7.67 -17.99
CA PRO A 210 -24.33 8.90 -18.37
C PRO A 210 -23.05 8.58 -19.16
N ASP A 211 -22.61 9.53 -19.98
CA ASP A 211 -21.34 9.41 -20.68
C ASP A 211 -20.16 9.33 -19.69
N ALA A 212 -19.17 8.48 -19.98
CA ALA A 212 -18.02 8.23 -19.08
C ALA A 212 -17.22 9.51 -18.78
N ILE A 213 -17.07 10.41 -19.77
CA ILE A 213 -16.38 11.70 -19.60
C ILE A 213 -17.17 12.57 -18.62
N THR A 214 -18.49 12.60 -18.76
CA THR A 214 -19.37 13.36 -17.84
C THR A 214 -19.28 12.85 -16.40
N VAL A 215 -19.16 11.53 -16.20
CA VAL A 215 -18.96 10.92 -14.88
C VAL A 215 -17.61 11.33 -14.31
N ALA A 216 -16.53 11.24 -15.09
CA ALA A 216 -15.19 11.63 -14.68
C ALA A 216 -15.13 13.11 -14.30
N ASP A 217 -15.68 14.01 -15.14
CA ASP A 217 -15.75 15.45 -14.88
C ASP A 217 -16.53 15.77 -13.59
N THR A 218 -17.62 15.05 -13.36
CA THR A 218 -18.43 15.25 -12.15
C THR A 218 -17.67 14.77 -10.91
N THR A 219 -16.94 13.66 -11.03
CA THR A 219 -16.08 13.14 -9.98
C THR A 219 -14.96 14.13 -9.65
N MET A 220 -14.26 14.68 -10.67
CA MET A 220 -13.23 15.70 -10.47
C MET A 220 -13.79 16.99 -9.85
N ARG A 221 -14.97 17.44 -10.26
CA ARG A 221 -15.60 18.61 -9.61
C ARG A 221 -15.93 18.38 -8.15
N ARG A 222 -16.30 17.16 -7.77
CA ARG A 222 -16.70 16.82 -6.39
C ARG A 222 -15.51 16.49 -5.49
N PHE A 223 -14.51 15.79 -6.01
CA PHE A 223 -13.41 15.23 -5.23
C PHE A 223 -12.01 15.76 -5.64
N GLY A 224 -11.95 16.70 -6.59
CA GLY A 224 -10.67 17.17 -7.15
C GLY A 224 -9.98 16.09 -7.97
N ASN A 225 -8.71 16.31 -8.29
CA ASN A 225 -7.86 15.33 -9.01
C ASN A 225 -7.26 14.29 -8.03
N SER A 226 -8.06 13.83 -7.08
CA SER A 226 -7.59 12.98 -6.00
C SER A 226 -7.04 11.62 -6.46
N LEU A 227 -7.45 11.16 -7.64
CA LEU A 227 -7.03 9.89 -8.23
C LEU A 227 -5.92 10.01 -9.30
N ASP A 228 -5.53 11.22 -9.68
CA ASP A 228 -4.48 11.41 -10.70
C ASP A 228 -3.15 10.76 -10.29
N GLY A 229 -2.57 9.96 -11.19
CA GLY A 229 -1.33 9.21 -10.95
C GLY A 229 -1.47 7.98 -10.02
N VAL A 230 -2.69 7.57 -9.66
CA VAL A 230 -2.92 6.34 -8.87
C VAL A 230 -2.76 5.11 -9.77
N SER A 231 -2.03 4.10 -9.29
CA SER A 231 -2.02 2.76 -9.87
C SER A 231 -3.14 1.92 -9.28
N LEU A 232 -4.09 1.49 -10.13
CA LEU A 232 -5.27 0.72 -9.75
C LEU A 232 -5.17 -0.72 -10.25
N GLU A 233 -5.28 -1.68 -9.35
CA GLU A 233 -5.47 -3.08 -9.70
C GLU A 233 -6.90 -3.49 -9.36
N VAL A 234 -7.70 -3.80 -10.37
CA VAL A 234 -9.05 -4.35 -10.20
C VAL A 234 -8.98 -5.86 -10.12
N ARG A 235 -9.44 -6.43 -9.01
CA ARG A 235 -9.71 -7.85 -8.80
C ARG A 235 -11.18 -8.11 -8.98
N LEU A 236 -11.55 -8.47 -10.20
CA LEU A 236 -12.94 -8.59 -10.60
C LEU A 236 -13.57 -9.84 -10.00
N ILE A 237 -14.67 -9.66 -9.25
CA ILE A 237 -15.54 -10.74 -8.80
C ILE A 237 -16.60 -10.97 -9.90
N PRO A 238 -16.53 -12.05 -10.67
CA PRO A 238 -17.48 -12.28 -11.75
C PRO A 238 -18.85 -12.64 -11.18
N ARG A 239 -19.91 -11.99 -11.72
CA ARG A 239 -21.31 -12.30 -11.41
C ARG A 239 -21.93 -13.02 -12.58
N GLN A 240 -22.40 -14.23 -12.39
CA GLN A 240 -22.91 -15.10 -13.46
C GLN A 240 -23.86 -14.39 -14.41
N ARG A 241 -24.78 -13.56 -13.90
CA ARG A 241 -25.73 -12.80 -14.68
C ARG A 241 -25.12 -11.69 -15.52
N TYR A 242 -23.99 -11.12 -15.08
CA TYR A 242 -23.40 -9.90 -15.63
C TYR A 242 -22.00 -10.12 -16.22
N VAL A 243 -21.47 -11.35 -16.21
CA VAL A 243 -20.06 -11.64 -16.53
C VAL A 243 -19.63 -11.12 -17.92
N ASP A 244 -20.47 -11.26 -18.94
CA ASP A 244 -20.17 -10.78 -20.29
C ASP A 244 -20.14 -9.25 -20.33
N MET A 245 -21.08 -8.60 -19.64
CA MET A 245 -21.08 -7.15 -19.47
C MET A 245 -19.88 -6.66 -18.70
N GLN A 246 -19.55 -7.29 -17.55
CA GLN A 246 -18.40 -6.95 -16.71
C GLN A 246 -17.10 -7.00 -17.48
N ARG A 247 -16.87 -8.04 -18.28
CA ARG A 247 -15.64 -8.24 -19.08
C ARG A 247 -15.62 -7.45 -20.38
N GLY A 248 -16.77 -6.97 -20.84
CA GLY A 248 -16.93 -6.25 -22.09
C GLY A 248 -17.25 -4.77 -21.91
N ALA A 249 -18.52 -4.42 -22.08
CA ALA A 249 -18.98 -3.04 -22.15
C ALA A 249 -18.74 -2.25 -20.85
N LEU A 250 -18.97 -2.86 -19.70
CA LEU A 250 -18.74 -2.20 -18.40
C LEU A 250 -17.26 -1.96 -18.15
N LYS A 251 -16.41 -2.95 -18.46
CA LYS A 251 -14.94 -2.75 -18.39
C LYS A 251 -14.50 -1.58 -19.25
N ALA A 252 -14.94 -1.52 -20.51
CA ALA A 252 -14.58 -0.43 -21.42
C ALA A 252 -15.07 0.94 -20.91
N TYR A 253 -16.23 0.98 -20.28
CA TYR A 253 -16.79 2.19 -19.67
C TYR A 253 -15.94 2.65 -18.48
N TRP A 254 -15.55 1.74 -17.58
CA TRP A 254 -14.64 2.03 -16.48
C TRP A 254 -13.25 2.45 -16.97
N ASP A 255 -12.69 1.78 -17.98
CA ASP A 255 -11.39 2.13 -18.56
C ASP A 255 -11.38 3.57 -19.09
N GLN A 256 -12.52 4.04 -19.64
CA GLN A 256 -12.66 5.43 -20.07
C GLN A 256 -12.71 6.39 -18.89
N ILE A 257 -13.50 6.11 -17.84
CA ILE A 257 -13.55 6.92 -16.62
C ILE A 257 -12.15 7.03 -16.00
N PHE A 258 -11.46 5.91 -15.82
CA PHE A 258 -10.13 5.89 -15.21
C PHE A 258 -9.10 6.65 -16.01
N ARG A 259 -9.15 6.58 -17.34
CA ARG A 259 -8.28 7.36 -18.21
C ARG A 259 -8.48 8.87 -18.02
N GLU A 260 -9.72 9.32 -17.98
CA GLU A 260 -10.04 10.75 -17.76
C GLU A 260 -9.63 11.23 -16.35
N LEU A 261 -9.63 10.33 -15.36
CA LEU A 261 -9.19 10.60 -13.98
C LEU A 261 -7.67 10.47 -13.77
N GLY A 262 -6.89 10.13 -14.81
CA GLY A 262 -5.44 9.97 -14.73
C GLY A 262 -4.99 8.70 -13.98
N VAL A 263 -5.86 7.67 -13.90
CA VAL A 263 -5.60 6.40 -13.21
C VAL A 263 -4.99 5.39 -14.17
N ASP A 264 -3.87 4.76 -13.76
CA ASP A 264 -3.30 3.61 -14.46
C ASP A 264 -3.93 2.30 -13.97
N VAL A 265 -4.78 1.69 -14.81
CA VAL A 265 -5.59 0.55 -14.40
C VAL A 265 -5.14 -0.78 -14.98
N THR A 266 -5.10 -1.80 -14.14
CA THR A 266 -4.86 -3.21 -14.52
C THR A 266 -6.03 -4.08 -14.02
N TRP A 267 -6.58 -4.92 -14.90
CA TRP A 267 -7.67 -5.83 -14.58
C TRP A 267 -7.19 -7.26 -14.44
N ARG A 268 -7.69 -7.96 -13.43
CA ARG A 268 -7.48 -9.39 -13.20
C ARG A 268 -8.76 -9.98 -12.62
N ASP A 269 -9.12 -11.17 -13.04
CA ASP A 269 -10.16 -11.94 -12.35
C ASP A 269 -9.66 -12.34 -10.95
N LEU A 270 -10.60 -12.44 -10.01
CA LEU A 270 -10.34 -12.87 -8.65
C LEU A 270 -9.89 -14.33 -8.61
#